data_baa6ddf22f1be7120eddf9c717fad307
#
_entry.id   baa6ddf22f1be7120eddf9c717fad307
#
_cell.length_a   1.000
_cell.length_b   1.000
_cell.length_c   1.000
_cell.angle_alpha   90.00
_cell.angle_beta   90.00
_cell.angle_gamma   90.00
#
_symmetry.space_group_name_H-M   'P 1'
#
loop_
_entity.id
_entity.type
_entity.pdbx_description
1 polymer ?
#
loop_
_entity_poly.entity_id
_entity_poly.type
_entity_poly.pdbx_seq_one_letter_code
_entity_poly.pdbx_strand_id
1 'polypeptide(L)'
;MDIAAVKAYLTGLQSTIVDRLAMLDGGSFIRDEWQRPQGGGGITRLIENGALFERGGVGFSHVFGDNLPPSASAARPELAGRSFQAMGVSLVLHPRNPYVPTVHMNVRCFVAEKLGAEPVWWFGGGMDLTPYYGFEDDAAHFHRSCRDALAPFGAEYHSQFKAWCDRYFFLKHRKEPRGVGGIFFDDLGTPDFDSCFALTRSVGDHFLPAYVPIVERRHDLPYSERERDFQAYRRGRYVEFNLVYDRGTLFGLQSGGRTESILMSLPPVVHWRYDWAPQPGTPEARLYSDFLVEKDWV
;
A
#
# COMPACT_ATOMS: atom_id res chain seq x y z
N MET A 1 22.42 10.10 -9.13
CA MET A 1 20.95 10.03 -9.02
C MET A 1 20.37 9.82 -10.42
N ASP A 2 19.87 8.62 -10.72
CA ASP A 2 19.31 8.27 -12.03
C ASP A 2 17.78 8.16 -11.93
N ILE A 3 17.09 9.28 -12.16
CA ILE A 3 15.63 9.38 -12.10
C ILE A 3 14.98 8.61 -13.26
N ALA A 4 15.64 8.50 -14.40
CA ALA A 4 15.13 7.74 -15.55
C ALA A 4 15.09 6.25 -15.22
N ALA A 5 16.11 5.72 -14.54
CA ALA A 5 16.13 4.33 -14.05
C ALA A 5 15.03 4.07 -13.02
N VAL A 6 14.78 5.01 -12.09
CA VAL A 6 13.67 4.89 -11.13
C VAL A 6 12.32 4.82 -11.85
N LYS A 7 12.07 5.72 -12.81
CA LYS A 7 10.83 5.70 -13.60
C LYS A 7 10.66 4.42 -14.40
N ALA A 8 11.72 3.96 -15.06
CA ALA A 8 11.70 2.71 -15.85
C ALA A 8 11.37 1.51 -14.96
N TYR A 9 11.99 1.42 -13.78
CA TYR A 9 11.69 0.38 -12.81
C TYR A 9 10.23 0.40 -12.37
N LEU A 10 9.72 1.56 -11.95
CA LEU A 10 8.34 1.69 -11.45
C LEU A 10 7.30 1.34 -12.51
N THR A 11 7.50 1.76 -13.75
CA THR A 11 6.59 1.37 -14.86
C THR A 11 6.66 -0.10 -15.20
N GLY A 12 7.86 -0.70 -15.16
CA GLY A 12 8.06 -2.13 -15.30
C GLY A 12 7.41 -2.93 -14.18
N LEU A 13 7.57 -2.48 -12.92
CA LEU A 13 6.95 -3.09 -11.74
C LEU A 13 5.41 -3.09 -11.87
N GLN A 14 4.80 -1.95 -12.25
CA GLN A 14 3.36 -1.89 -12.49
C GLN A 14 2.91 -2.95 -13.50
N SER A 15 3.60 -3.05 -14.64
CA SER A 15 3.26 -4.01 -15.69
C SER A 15 3.38 -5.45 -15.20
N THR A 16 4.50 -5.80 -14.57
CA THR A 16 4.74 -7.15 -14.02
C THR A 16 3.66 -7.56 -13.01
N ILE A 17 3.29 -6.65 -12.11
CA ILE A 17 2.24 -6.91 -11.12
C ILE A 17 0.89 -7.11 -11.80
N VAL A 18 0.51 -6.22 -12.72
CA VAL A 18 -0.78 -6.28 -13.42
C VAL A 18 -0.89 -7.56 -14.24
N ASP A 19 0.15 -7.93 -14.99
CA ASP A 19 0.13 -9.13 -15.83
C ASP A 19 -0.04 -10.40 -14.98
N ARG A 20 0.68 -10.50 -13.84
CA ARG A 20 0.52 -11.65 -12.94
C ARG A 20 -0.85 -11.71 -12.29
N LEU A 21 -1.39 -10.56 -11.83
CA LEU A 21 -2.72 -10.50 -11.21
C LEU A 21 -3.84 -10.78 -12.24
N ALA A 22 -3.70 -10.31 -13.47
CA ALA A 22 -4.65 -10.60 -14.55
C ALA A 22 -4.68 -12.10 -14.89
N MET A 23 -3.51 -12.74 -14.95
CA MET A 23 -3.43 -14.21 -15.14
C MET A 23 -4.09 -14.96 -13.98
N LEU A 24 -3.93 -14.47 -12.75
CA LEU A 24 -4.50 -15.11 -11.55
C LEU A 24 -6.02 -14.96 -11.47
N ASP A 25 -6.54 -13.78 -11.82
CA ASP A 25 -7.97 -13.48 -11.83
C ASP A 25 -8.71 -14.08 -13.05
N GLY A 26 -8.01 -14.26 -14.17
CA GLY A 26 -8.59 -14.60 -15.47
C GLY A 26 -9.27 -13.43 -16.18
N GLY A 27 -9.22 -12.23 -15.59
CA GLY A 27 -9.77 -10.99 -16.12
C GLY A 27 -8.71 -10.03 -16.66
N SER A 28 -9.13 -8.86 -17.11
CA SER A 28 -8.25 -7.80 -17.60
C SER A 28 -8.35 -6.55 -16.75
N PHE A 29 -7.22 -5.87 -16.58
CA PHE A 29 -7.18 -4.55 -15.95
C PHE A 29 -7.45 -3.46 -16.98
N ILE A 30 -8.42 -2.61 -16.72
CA ILE A 30 -8.64 -1.36 -17.48
C ILE A 30 -7.36 -0.53 -17.37
N ARG A 31 -6.93 0.06 -18.48
CA ARG A 31 -5.80 1.00 -18.54
C ARG A 31 -6.32 2.40 -18.79
N ASP A 32 -6.05 3.31 -17.87
CA ASP A 32 -6.42 4.71 -17.94
C ASP A 32 -5.15 5.56 -17.77
N GLU A 33 -4.75 6.27 -18.83
CA GLU A 33 -3.63 7.21 -18.82
C GLU A 33 -4.14 8.63 -18.65
N TRP A 34 -3.50 9.34 -17.75
CA TRP A 34 -3.90 10.69 -17.43
C TRP A 34 -2.71 11.66 -17.32
N GLN A 35 -2.97 12.91 -17.55
CA GLN A 35 -2.01 14.00 -17.42
C GLN A 35 -2.55 15.08 -16.48
N ARG A 36 -1.63 15.78 -15.81
CA ARG A 36 -1.94 16.93 -14.96
C ARG A 36 -1.60 18.23 -15.69
N PRO A 37 -2.50 19.23 -15.65
CA PRO A 37 -2.18 20.56 -16.18
C PRO A 37 -0.94 21.21 -15.53
N GLN A 38 -0.70 20.89 -14.25
CA GLN A 38 0.43 21.40 -13.46
C GLN A 38 1.75 20.66 -13.71
N GLY A 39 1.72 19.60 -14.53
CA GLY A 39 2.89 18.81 -14.90
C GLY A 39 2.84 17.37 -14.41
N GLY A 40 3.26 16.48 -15.30
CA GLY A 40 3.26 15.05 -15.05
C GLY A 40 1.94 14.36 -15.34
N GLY A 41 1.84 13.12 -14.89
CA GLY A 41 0.67 12.27 -15.12
C GLY A 41 0.84 10.90 -14.50
N GLY A 42 0.08 9.95 -14.97
CA GLY A 42 0.16 8.57 -14.48
C GLY A 42 -0.62 7.59 -15.34
N ILE A 43 -0.55 6.35 -14.90
CA ILE A 43 -1.25 5.20 -15.51
C ILE A 43 -1.98 4.49 -14.38
N THR A 44 -3.30 4.49 -14.44
CA THR A 44 -4.14 3.70 -13.55
C THR A 44 -4.48 2.38 -14.22
N ARG A 45 -4.26 1.28 -13.52
CA ARG A 45 -4.66 -0.06 -13.92
C ARG A 45 -5.70 -0.55 -12.91
N LEU A 46 -6.93 -0.76 -13.35
CA LEU A 46 -8.08 -1.04 -12.47
C LEU A 46 -8.78 -2.33 -12.89
N ILE A 47 -9.06 -3.21 -11.94
CA ILE A 47 -9.98 -4.32 -12.10
C ILE A 47 -11.21 -4.08 -11.21
N GLU A 48 -12.40 -4.29 -11.79
CA GLU A 48 -13.67 -4.24 -11.09
C GLU A 48 -14.50 -5.47 -11.46
N ASN A 49 -15.14 -6.07 -10.47
CA ASN A 49 -15.95 -7.26 -10.62
C ASN A 49 -15.20 -8.47 -11.21
N GLY A 50 -13.89 -8.57 -10.98
CA GLY A 50 -13.08 -9.73 -11.35
C GLY A 50 -13.55 -11.01 -10.65
N ALA A 51 -13.17 -12.16 -11.18
CA ALA A 51 -13.51 -13.44 -10.58
C ALA A 51 -12.93 -13.60 -9.18
N LEU A 52 -11.70 -13.14 -8.99
CA LEU A 52 -10.94 -13.22 -7.75
C LEU A 52 -10.88 -11.87 -7.03
N PHE A 53 -10.58 -10.80 -7.75
CA PHE A 53 -10.52 -9.45 -7.21
C PHE A 53 -11.83 -8.70 -7.49
N GLU A 54 -12.61 -8.47 -6.43
CA GLU A 54 -13.84 -7.71 -6.53
C GLU A 54 -13.58 -6.26 -6.94
N ARG A 55 -12.49 -5.69 -6.43
CA ARG A 55 -11.89 -4.43 -6.88
C ARG A 55 -10.41 -4.43 -6.60
N GLY A 56 -9.62 -3.86 -7.51
CA GLY A 56 -8.20 -3.68 -7.31
C GLY A 56 -7.63 -2.61 -8.24
N GLY A 57 -6.69 -1.85 -7.75
CA GLY A 57 -6.01 -0.84 -8.52
C GLY A 57 -4.50 -0.90 -8.35
N VAL A 58 -3.78 -0.75 -9.45
CA VAL A 58 -2.31 -0.59 -9.49
C VAL A 58 -2.03 0.70 -10.23
N GLY A 59 -1.72 1.76 -9.48
CA GLY A 59 -1.46 3.09 -10.00
C GLY A 59 0.02 3.39 -10.11
N PHE A 60 0.48 3.84 -11.26
CA PHE A 60 1.75 4.55 -11.42
C PHE A 60 1.46 6.04 -11.54
N SER A 61 2.24 6.87 -10.85
CA SER A 61 2.22 8.32 -11.01
C SER A 61 3.64 8.87 -11.10
N HIS A 62 3.82 9.91 -11.92
CA HIS A 62 4.99 10.76 -11.96
C HIS A 62 4.52 12.20 -12.13
N VAL A 63 4.53 12.94 -11.03
CA VAL A 63 4.05 14.31 -10.95
C VAL A 63 5.18 15.25 -10.58
N PHE A 64 5.13 16.46 -11.12
CA PHE A 64 6.13 17.49 -10.84
C PHE A 64 5.47 18.87 -10.80
N GLY A 65 6.18 19.83 -10.24
CA GLY A 65 5.75 21.22 -10.15
C GLY A 65 6.88 22.13 -9.74
N ASP A 66 6.70 23.41 -10.05
CA ASP A 66 7.73 24.44 -9.78
C ASP A 66 7.85 24.79 -8.30
N ASN A 67 6.80 24.55 -7.51
CA ASN A 67 6.78 24.83 -6.09
C ASN A 67 6.00 23.75 -5.32
N LEU A 68 6.48 23.43 -4.14
CA LEU A 68 5.76 22.56 -3.19
C LEU A 68 4.61 23.34 -2.51
N PRO A 69 3.51 22.64 -2.16
CA PRO A 69 2.47 23.24 -1.34
C PRO A 69 3.03 23.79 -0.01
N PRO A 70 2.51 24.93 0.50
CA PRO A 70 2.99 25.52 1.75
C PRO A 70 2.96 24.53 2.94
N SER A 71 1.99 23.62 2.97
CA SER A 71 1.90 22.57 4.00
C SER A 71 3.07 21.58 3.98
N ALA A 72 3.64 21.29 2.81
CA ALA A 72 4.80 20.42 2.69
C ALA A 72 6.10 21.13 3.10
N SER A 73 6.26 22.42 2.74
CA SER A 73 7.43 23.21 3.10
C SER A 73 7.41 23.70 4.56
N ALA A 74 6.25 23.81 5.20
CA ALA A 74 6.14 24.18 6.62
C ALA A 74 6.80 23.14 7.54
N ALA A 75 6.67 21.85 7.21
CA ALA A 75 7.30 20.77 7.97
C ALA A 75 8.79 20.55 7.60
N ARG A 76 9.21 21.06 6.42
CA ARG A 76 10.55 20.89 5.85
C ARG A 76 11.02 22.18 5.20
N PRO A 77 11.60 23.12 5.99
CA PRO A 77 12.06 24.42 5.47
C PRO A 77 13.07 24.33 4.33
N GLU A 78 13.86 23.25 4.29
CA GLU A 78 14.85 22.98 3.23
C GLU A 78 14.22 22.79 1.84
N LEU A 79 12.92 22.51 1.78
CA LEU A 79 12.19 22.35 0.51
C LEU A 79 11.65 23.67 -0.06
N ALA A 80 11.74 24.76 0.70
CA ALA A 80 11.17 26.03 0.29
C ALA A 80 11.83 26.58 -0.98
N GLY A 81 11.00 26.93 -1.97
CA GLY A 81 11.44 27.48 -3.25
C GLY A 81 12.20 26.48 -4.13
N ARG A 82 11.94 25.19 -3.99
CA ARG A 82 12.40 24.12 -4.86
C ARG A 82 11.30 23.67 -5.79
N SER A 83 11.67 23.37 -7.03
CA SER A 83 10.86 22.52 -7.89
C SER A 83 10.90 21.09 -7.35
N PHE A 84 9.90 20.29 -7.68
CA PHE A 84 9.84 18.91 -7.20
C PHE A 84 9.33 17.95 -8.26
N GLN A 85 9.69 16.70 -8.09
CA GLN A 85 9.07 15.57 -8.75
C GLN A 85 8.86 14.43 -7.74
N ALA A 86 7.71 13.78 -7.84
CA ALA A 86 7.36 12.61 -7.05
C ALA A 86 6.84 11.52 -7.98
N MET A 87 7.36 10.31 -7.81
CA MET A 87 6.92 9.18 -8.60
C MET A 87 6.77 7.92 -7.74
N GLY A 88 5.85 7.07 -8.11
CA GLY A 88 5.64 5.83 -7.36
C GLY A 88 4.64 4.89 -8.02
N VAL A 89 4.65 3.67 -7.52
CA VAL A 89 3.60 2.68 -7.73
C VAL A 89 2.89 2.45 -6.40
N SER A 90 1.56 2.49 -6.45
CA SER A 90 0.70 2.17 -5.30
C SER A 90 -0.38 1.20 -5.75
N LEU A 91 -0.68 0.21 -4.93
CA LEU A 91 -1.74 -0.74 -5.20
C LEU A 91 -2.53 -1.08 -3.95
N VAL A 92 -3.80 -1.39 -4.17
CA VAL A 92 -4.68 -2.05 -3.19
C VAL A 92 -5.52 -3.08 -3.93
N LEU A 93 -5.64 -4.27 -3.35
CA LEU A 93 -6.46 -5.35 -3.88
C LEU A 93 -7.50 -5.77 -2.84
N HIS A 94 -8.76 -5.78 -3.24
CA HIS A 94 -9.91 -6.22 -2.43
C HIS A 94 -10.47 -7.52 -3.01
N PRO A 95 -10.06 -8.70 -2.49
CA PRO A 95 -10.52 -9.98 -2.98
C PRO A 95 -11.99 -10.22 -2.70
N ARG A 96 -12.66 -11.00 -3.57
CA ARG A 96 -14.04 -11.41 -3.39
C ARG A 96 -14.21 -12.39 -2.23
N ASN A 97 -13.32 -13.40 -2.15
CA ASN A 97 -13.35 -14.39 -1.08
C ASN A 97 -12.89 -13.78 0.25
N PRO A 98 -13.68 -13.86 1.33
CA PRO A 98 -13.36 -13.30 2.65
C PRO A 98 -12.11 -13.90 3.31
N TYR A 99 -11.68 -15.07 2.88
CA TYR A 99 -10.49 -15.74 3.40
C TYR A 99 -9.19 -15.26 2.72
N VAL A 100 -9.30 -14.55 1.60
CA VAL A 100 -8.18 -13.86 0.98
C VAL A 100 -8.07 -12.45 1.57
N PRO A 101 -6.94 -12.07 2.16
CA PRO A 101 -6.79 -10.75 2.76
C PRO A 101 -6.70 -9.63 1.70
N THR A 102 -7.16 -8.45 2.07
CA THR A 102 -6.79 -7.21 1.36
C THR A 102 -5.30 -6.97 1.53
N VAL A 103 -4.64 -6.47 0.50
CA VAL A 103 -3.23 -6.12 0.51
C VAL A 103 -3.02 -4.71 -0.04
N HIS A 104 -2.07 -4.02 0.53
CA HIS A 104 -1.56 -2.75 0.05
C HIS A 104 -0.06 -2.84 -0.18
N MET A 105 0.45 -2.18 -1.21
CA MET A 105 1.88 -1.93 -1.41
C MET A 105 2.06 -0.53 -2.02
N ASN A 106 3.12 0.14 -1.59
CA ASN A 106 3.56 1.40 -2.19
C ASN A 106 5.08 1.42 -2.24
N VAL A 107 5.64 1.89 -3.34
CA VAL A 107 7.05 2.25 -3.48
C VAL A 107 7.15 3.56 -4.24
N ARG A 108 7.90 4.51 -3.70
CA ARG A 108 7.94 5.88 -4.23
C ARG A 108 9.31 6.53 -4.07
N CYS A 109 9.57 7.51 -4.92
CA CYS A 109 10.73 8.39 -4.89
C CYS A 109 10.26 9.85 -4.96
N PHE A 110 10.86 10.70 -4.14
CA PHE A 110 10.69 12.14 -4.15
C PHE A 110 12.02 12.83 -4.38
N VAL A 111 12.02 13.88 -5.20
CA VAL A 111 13.20 14.69 -5.47
C VAL A 111 12.77 16.17 -5.52
N ALA A 112 13.53 17.03 -4.86
CA ALA A 112 13.34 18.48 -4.90
C ALA A 112 14.65 19.19 -5.26
N GLU A 113 14.61 20.05 -6.26
CA GLU A 113 15.78 20.69 -6.86
C GLU A 113 15.68 22.20 -6.81
N LYS A 114 16.85 22.86 -6.68
CA LYS A 114 16.98 24.32 -6.76
C LYS A 114 18.34 24.64 -7.36
N LEU A 115 18.35 25.57 -8.30
CA LEU A 115 19.60 25.99 -8.95
C LEU A 115 20.63 26.46 -7.91
N GLY A 116 21.82 25.89 -7.98
CA GLY A 116 22.93 26.21 -7.08
C GLY A 116 22.84 25.58 -5.68
N ALA A 117 21.94 24.61 -5.46
CA ALA A 117 21.85 23.87 -4.22
C ALA A 117 21.82 22.35 -4.49
N GLU A 118 22.33 21.57 -3.52
CA GLU A 118 22.23 20.11 -3.61
C GLU A 118 20.76 19.65 -3.66
N PRO A 119 20.41 18.64 -4.46
CA PRO A 119 19.09 18.06 -4.47
C PRO A 119 18.71 17.47 -3.11
N VAL A 120 17.45 17.61 -2.73
CA VAL A 120 16.86 16.89 -1.59
C VAL A 120 16.02 15.75 -2.16
N TRP A 121 16.29 14.53 -1.70
CA TRP A 121 15.59 13.35 -2.20
C TRP A 121 15.39 12.32 -1.07
N TRP A 122 14.39 11.49 -1.23
CA TRP A 122 14.18 10.31 -0.40
C TRP A 122 13.31 9.28 -1.10
N PHE A 123 13.38 8.06 -0.60
CA PHE A 123 12.48 6.98 -0.95
C PHE A 123 11.50 6.71 0.19
N GLY A 124 10.37 6.15 -0.15
CA GLY A 124 9.38 5.66 0.78
C GLY A 124 8.65 4.45 0.22
N GLY A 125 8.07 3.66 1.09
CA GLY A 125 7.35 2.48 0.63
C GLY A 125 6.88 1.58 1.76
N GLY A 126 6.47 0.40 1.37
CA GLY A 126 6.03 -0.65 2.26
C GLY A 126 4.96 -1.52 1.63
N MET A 127 4.61 -2.58 2.32
CA MET A 127 3.48 -3.45 2.01
C MET A 127 2.89 -3.98 3.31
N ASP A 128 1.55 -4.09 3.36
CA ASP A 128 0.82 -4.56 4.53
C ASP A 128 -0.39 -5.41 4.17
N LEU A 129 -0.73 -6.34 5.07
CA LEU A 129 -1.77 -7.34 4.89
C LEU A 129 -2.93 -7.09 5.86
N THR A 130 -4.16 -7.08 5.33
CA THR A 130 -5.39 -6.84 6.09
C THR A 130 -6.35 -8.03 5.93
N PRO A 131 -6.25 -9.07 6.78
CA PRO A 131 -7.16 -10.18 6.77
C PRO A 131 -8.51 -9.83 7.40
N TYR A 132 -9.54 -10.58 6.98
CA TYR A 132 -10.87 -10.60 7.62
C TYR A 132 -11.03 -11.85 8.46
N TYR A 133 -10.46 -12.95 8.00
CA TYR A 133 -10.26 -14.19 8.74
C TYR A 133 -8.77 -14.49 8.72
N GLY A 134 -8.17 -14.55 9.90
CA GLY A 134 -6.73 -14.69 10.02
C GLY A 134 -6.24 -16.14 9.92
N PHE A 135 -5.12 -16.32 9.23
CA PHE A 135 -4.36 -17.57 9.19
C PHE A 135 -2.91 -17.25 9.58
N GLU A 136 -2.39 -17.94 10.58
CA GLU A 136 -1.05 -17.67 11.10
C GLU A 136 0.05 -17.96 10.07
N ASP A 137 -0.12 -19.00 9.26
CA ASP A 137 0.81 -19.34 8.18
C ASP A 137 0.87 -18.27 7.09
N ASP A 138 -0.26 -17.59 6.81
CA ASP A 138 -0.30 -16.47 5.84
C ASP A 138 0.39 -15.23 6.40
N ALA A 139 0.11 -14.87 7.65
CA ALA A 139 0.75 -13.74 8.31
C ALA A 139 2.27 -13.96 8.41
N ALA A 140 2.69 -15.15 8.86
CA ALA A 140 4.10 -15.51 8.95
C ALA A 140 4.78 -15.54 7.57
N HIS A 141 4.11 -16.06 6.52
CA HIS A 141 4.65 -16.04 5.15
C HIS A 141 4.84 -14.61 4.65
N PHE A 142 3.85 -13.74 4.83
CA PHE A 142 3.93 -12.35 4.40
C PHE A 142 5.07 -11.61 5.11
N HIS A 143 5.19 -11.75 6.42
CA HIS A 143 6.26 -11.13 7.21
C HIS A 143 7.65 -11.69 6.87
N ARG A 144 7.78 -13.01 6.61
CA ARG A 144 9.05 -13.57 6.09
C ARG A 144 9.45 -12.93 4.77
N SER A 145 8.50 -12.77 3.83
CA SER A 145 8.78 -12.09 2.56
C SER A 145 9.21 -10.62 2.77
N CYS A 146 8.59 -9.91 3.72
CA CYS A 146 9.00 -8.56 4.11
C CYS A 146 10.43 -8.54 4.66
N ARG A 147 10.77 -9.47 5.55
CA ARG A 147 12.11 -9.61 6.13
C ARG A 147 13.16 -9.94 5.05
N ASP A 148 12.85 -10.90 4.18
CA ASP A 148 13.75 -11.35 3.13
C ASP A 148 14.00 -10.24 2.09
N ALA A 149 13.01 -9.38 1.82
CA ALA A 149 13.20 -8.18 1.00
C ALA A 149 14.23 -7.21 1.57
N LEU A 150 14.35 -7.12 2.88
CA LEU A 150 15.20 -6.15 3.58
C LEU A 150 16.55 -6.74 4.01
N ALA A 151 16.64 -8.06 4.13
CA ALA A 151 17.82 -8.76 4.64
C ALA A 151 19.16 -8.38 3.95
N PRO A 152 19.22 -8.14 2.62
CA PRO A 152 20.47 -7.73 1.97
C PRO A 152 20.98 -6.35 2.37
N PHE A 153 20.15 -5.50 3.00
CA PHE A 153 20.47 -4.09 3.28
C PHE A 153 20.83 -3.84 4.75
N GLY A 154 20.45 -4.72 5.67
CA GLY A 154 20.77 -4.63 7.10
C GLY A 154 19.72 -5.36 7.95
N ALA A 155 20.18 -6.02 8.99
CA ALA A 155 19.31 -6.82 9.86
C ALA A 155 18.28 -5.98 10.64
N GLU A 156 18.60 -4.71 10.88
CA GLU A 156 17.77 -3.77 11.63
C GLU A 156 16.56 -3.24 10.85
N TYR A 157 16.60 -3.22 9.53
CA TYR A 157 15.55 -2.60 8.72
C TYR A 157 14.19 -3.27 8.91
N HIS A 158 14.15 -4.60 9.01
CA HIS A 158 12.88 -5.30 9.17
C HIS A 158 12.17 -4.89 10.47
N SER A 159 12.85 -4.96 11.61
CA SER A 159 12.26 -4.60 12.91
C SER A 159 11.84 -3.12 12.97
N GLN A 160 12.66 -2.22 12.42
CA GLN A 160 12.34 -0.79 12.36
C GLN A 160 11.13 -0.49 11.49
N PHE A 161 11.07 -1.06 10.29
CA PHE A 161 10.00 -0.81 9.35
C PHE A 161 8.70 -1.54 9.71
N LYS A 162 8.79 -2.71 10.36
CA LYS A 162 7.62 -3.38 10.96
C LYS A 162 7.02 -2.54 12.08
N ALA A 163 7.82 -2.10 13.03
CA ALA A 163 7.35 -1.25 14.12
C ALA A 163 6.78 0.10 13.61
N TRP A 164 7.33 0.64 12.51
CA TRP A 164 6.76 1.82 11.88
C TRP A 164 5.42 1.53 11.19
N CYS A 165 5.30 0.40 10.49
CA CYS A 165 4.07 -0.08 9.89
C CYS A 165 2.95 -0.20 10.93
N ASP A 166 3.22 -0.86 12.06
CA ASP A 166 2.25 -1.06 13.13
C ASP A 166 1.71 0.29 13.68
N ARG A 167 2.61 1.25 13.91
CA ARG A 167 2.22 2.60 14.35
C ARG A 167 1.46 3.38 13.27
N TYR A 168 1.88 3.28 12.02
CA TYR A 168 1.28 4.06 10.93
C TYR A 168 -0.15 3.61 10.63
N PHE A 169 -0.39 2.30 10.53
CA PHE A 169 -1.70 1.73 10.17
C PHE A 169 -2.61 1.48 11.38
N PHE A 170 -2.34 2.09 12.52
CA PHE A 170 -3.19 1.98 13.70
C PHE A 170 -4.39 2.95 13.63
N LEU A 171 -5.60 2.43 13.77
CA LEU A 171 -6.85 3.21 13.84
C LEU A 171 -7.05 3.75 15.26
N LYS A 172 -6.65 4.98 15.51
CA LYS A 172 -6.65 5.60 16.86
C LYS A 172 -8.03 5.63 17.50
N HIS A 173 -9.08 5.97 16.72
CA HIS A 173 -10.46 6.06 17.19
C HIS A 173 -11.11 4.69 17.43
N ARG A 174 -10.56 3.61 16.87
CA ARG A 174 -10.98 2.23 17.12
C ARG A 174 -10.09 1.52 18.12
N LYS A 175 -8.90 2.05 18.39
CA LYS A 175 -7.86 1.44 19.24
C LYS A 175 -7.46 0.04 18.74
N GLU A 176 -7.37 -0.13 17.42
CA GLU A 176 -7.01 -1.41 16.80
C GLU A 176 -6.08 -1.21 15.58
N PRO A 177 -5.21 -2.17 15.24
CA PRO A 177 -4.49 -2.19 13.99
C PRO A 177 -5.44 -2.37 12.79
N ARG A 178 -5.07 -1.83 11.62
CA ARG A 178 -5.82 -2.05 10.37
C ARG A 178 -5.80 -3.53 9.95
N GLY A 179 -4.67 -4.20 10.12
CA GLY A 179 -4.43 -5.60 9.77
C GLY A 179 -3.28 -6.19 10.57
N VAL A 180 -2.65 -7.23 10.05
CA VAL A 180 -1.48 -7.89 10.67
C VAL A 180 -0.17 -7.15 10.39
N GLY A 181 -0.23 -6.01 9.67
CA GLY A 181 0.93 -5.20 9.33
C GLY A 181 1.76 -5.75 8.18
N GLY A 182 3.02 -5.50 8.25
CA GLY A 182 4.04 -5.77 7.26
C GLY A 182 5.22 -4.83 7.48
N ILE A 183 5.60 -4.03 6.49
CA ILE A 183 6.66 -3.04 6.57
C ILE A 183 6.21 -1.69 6.02
N PHE A 184 6.71 -0.62 6.62
CA PHE A 184 6.52 0.76 6.16
C PHE A 184 7.77 1.59 6.42
N PHE A 185 8.20 2.36 5.43
CA PHE A 185 9.29 3.32 5.55
C PHE A 185 9.00 4.60 4.76
N ASP A 186 9.53 5.69 5.23
CA ASP A 186 9.48 7.00 4.58
C ASP A 186 10.80 7.73 4.84
N ASP A 187 11.04 8.81 4.09
CA ASP A 187 12.23 9.63 4.29
C ASP A 187 13.57 8.85 4.23
N LEU A 188 13.61 7.74 3.48
CA LEU A 188 14.81 6.93 3.33
C LEU A 188 15.79 7.64 2.37
N GLY A 189 16.82 8.27 2.94
CA GLY A 189 17.84 9.05 2.19
C GLY A 189 19.28 8.68 2.54
N THR A 190 19.49 7.60 3.29
CA THR A 190 20.83 7.12 3.68
C THR A 190 20.98 5.63 3.44
N PRO A 191 22.16 5.12 3.08
CA PRO A 191 23.45 5.84 2.99
C PRO A 191 23.60 6.69 1.72
N ASP A 192 23.01 6.29 0.58
CA ASP A 192 23.10 6.97 -0.71
C ASP A 192 21.89 6.62 -1.59
N PHE A 193 21.74 7.33 -2.71
CA PHE A 193 20.62 7.19 -3.62
C PHE A 193 20.48 5.76 -4.18
N ASP A 194 21.59 5.18 -4.62
CA ASP A 194 21.58 3.89 -5.31
C ASP A 194 21.27 2.74 -4.33
N SER A 195 21.78 2.81 -3.11
CA SER A 195 21.47 1.88 -2.02
C SER A 195 20.00 1.97 -1.60
N CYS A 196 19.46 3.19 -1.42
CA CYS A 196 18.05 3.41 -1.09
C CYS A 196 17.12 2.95 -2.24
N PHE A 197 17.52 3.19 -3.49
CA PHE A 197 16.80 2.69 -4.65
C PHE A 197 16.83 1.16 -4.73
N ALA A 198 17.96 0.53 -4.45
CA ALA A 198 18.09 -0.93 -4.44
C ALA A 198 17.18 -1.56 -3.37
N LEU A 199 17.12 -1.00 -2.15
CA LEU A 199 16.21 -1.43 -1.10
C LEU A 199 14.74 -1.28 -1.55
N THR A 200 14.39 -0.13 -2.12
CA THR A 200 13.03 0.16 -2.59
C THR A 200 12.61 -0.81 -3.71
N ARG A 201 13.53 -1.15 -4.63
CA ARG A 201 13.29 -2.19 -5.65
C ARG A 201 13.06 -3.56 -5.02
N SER A 202 13.88 -3.94 -4.07
CA SER A 202 13.72 -5.23 -3.39
C SER A 202 12.34 -5.36 -2.73
N VAL A 203 11.85 -4.30 -2.09
CA VAL A 203 10.49 -4.30 -1.51
C VAL A 203 9.42 -4.47 -2.61
N GLY A 204 9.52 -3.74 -3.72
CA GLY A 204 8.57 -3.86 -4.83
C GLY A 204 8.58 -5.25 -5.45
N ASP A 205 9.76 -5.82 -5.68
CA ASP A 205 9.94 -7.14 -6.31
C ASP A 205 9.43 -8.29 -5.43
N HIS A 206 9.43 -8.11 -4.10
CA HIS A 206 8.90 -9.09 -3.15
C HIS A 206 7.38 -9.07 -2.98
N PHE A 207 6.67 -8.12 -3.57
CA PHE A 207 5.20 -8.05 -3.45
C PHE A 207 4.50 -9.31 -3.97
N LEU A 208 4.78 -9.73 -5.20
CA LEU A 208 4.15 -10.92 -5.78
C LEU A 208 4.51 -12.21 -5.01
N PRO A 209 5.78 -12.47 -4.66
CA PRO A 209 6.14 -13.58 -3.78
C PRO A 209 5.45 -13.56 -2.40
N ALA A 210 5.20 -12.39 -1.84
CA ALA A 210 4.52 -12.25 -0.56
C ALA A 210 3.02 -12.55 -0.64
N TYR A 211 2.35 -12.11 -1.71
CA TYR A 211 0.89 -12.12 -1.76
C TYR A 211 0.29 -13.27 -2.57
N VAL A 212 0.85 -13.59 -3.73
CA VAL A 212 0.28 -14.60 -4.65
C VAL A 212 0.10 -15.97 -3.97
N PRO A 213 1.06 -16.51 -3.21
CA PRO A 213 0.87 -17.81 -2.54
C PRO A 213 -0.27 -17.82 -1.52
N ILE A 214 -0.57 -16.67 -0.89
CA ILE A 214 -1.70 -16.53 0.03
C ILE A 214 -3.01 -16.63 -0.76
N VAL A 215 -3.10 -15.90 -1.87
CA VAL A 215 -4.27 -15.94 -2.76
C VAL A 215 -4.51 -17.37 -3.24
N GLU A 216 -3.49 -18.04 -3.78
CA GLU A 216 -3.57 -19.41 -4.31
C GLU A 216 -4.03 -20.42 -3.25
N ARG A 217 -3.69 -20.23 -1.98
CA ARG A 217 -4.15 -21.10 -0.88
C ARG A 217 -5.59 -20.86 -0.44
N ARG A 218 -6.12 -19.64 -0.62
CA ARG A 218 -7.36 -19.20 0.03
C ARG A 218 -8.52 -18.92 -0.91
N HIS A 219 -8.28 -18.68 -2.21
CA HIS A 219 -9.33 -18.18 -3.12
C HIS A 219 -10.46 -19.18 -3.36
N ASP A 220 -10.23 -20.49 -3.22
CA ASP A 220 -11.22 -21.54 -3.44
C ASP A 220 -11.89 -22.02 -2.14
N LEU A 221 -11.53 -21.44 -0.98
CA LEU A 221 -12.19 -21.81 0.27
C LEU A 221 -13.68 -21.46 0.24
N PRO A 222 -14.57 -22.41 0.61
CA PRO A 222 -16.01 -22.11 0.62
C PRO A 222 -16.35 -21.11 1.71
N TYR A 223 -17.22 -20.17 1.39
CA TYR A 223 -17.73 -19.16 2.32
C TYR A 223 -19.22 -18.92 2.10
N SER A 224 -19.87 -18.34 3.10
CA SER A 224 -21.28 -18.00 3.11
C SER A 224 -21.50 -16.48 3.15
N GLU A 225 -22.76 -16.06 3.17
CA GLU A 225 -23.14 -14.66 3.38
C GLU A 225 -22.62 -14.10 4.72
N ARG A 226 -22.46 -14.94 5.73
CA ARG A 226 -21.91 -14.53 7.04
C ARG A 226 -20.50 -14.01 6.89
N GLU A 227 -19.63 -14.76 6.21
CA GLU A 227 -18.24 -14.35 5.99
C GLU A 227 -18.15 -13.10 5.10
N ARG A 228 -19.01 -13.01 4.07
CA ARG A 228 -19.10 -11.81 3.20
C ARG A 228 -19.54 -10.56 3.97
N ASP A 229 -20.53 -10.71 4.82
CA ASP A 229 -21.05 -9.60 5.62
C ASP A 229 -20.01 -9.11 6.65
N PHE A 230 -19.28 -10.04 7.28
CA PHE A 230 -18.16 -9.65 8.15
C PHE A 230 -17.02 -8.99 7.38
N GLN A 231 -16.69 -9.48 6.19
CA GLN A 231 -15.72 -8.81 5.31
C GLN A 231 -16.15 -7.36 4.99
N ALA A 232 -17.41 -7.14 4.60
CA ALA A 232 -17.92 -5.80 4.33
C ALA A 232 -17.88 -4.89 5.56
N TYR A 233 -18.17 -5.43 6.75
CA TYR A 233 -18.03 -4.70 8.02
C TYR A 233 -16.56 -4.32 8.30
N ARG A 234 -15.61 -5.25 8.12
CA ARG A 234 -14.19 -4.97 8.34
C ARG A 234 -13.60 -4.02 7.29
N ARG A 235 -14.09 -4.06 6.06
CA ARG A 235 -13.73 -3.09 5.01
C ARG A 235 -14.06 -1.65 5.41
N GLY A 236 -15.06 -1.43 6.27
CA GLY A 236 -15.32 -0.13 6.87
C GLY A 236 -14.10 0.44 7.61
N ARG A 237 -13.33 -0.39 8.34
CA ARG A 237 -12.09 0.02 9.01
C ARG A 237 -11.01 0.46 8.03
N TYR A 238 -10.93 -0.23 6.90
CA TYR A 238 -10.02 0.13 5.82
C TYR A 238 -10.34 1.52 5.24
N VAL A 239 -11.63 1.80 4.99
CA VAL A 239 -12.10 3.12 4.52
C VAL A 239 -11.84 4.19 5.56
N GLU A 240 -12.15 3.93 6.83
CA GLU A 240 -11.90 4.87 7.93
C GLU A 240 -10.42 5.28 7.97
N PHE A 241 -9.49 4.32 7.87
CA PHE A 241 -8.07 4.64 7.85
C PHE A 241 -7.70 5.52 6.64
N ASN A 242 -8.06 5.09 5.44
CA ASN A 242 -7.67 5.78 4.21
C ASN A 242 -8.21 7.21 4.13
N LEU A 243 -9.45 7.46 4.56
CA LEU A 243 -10.05 8.78 4.48
C LEU A 243 -9.69 9.70 5.66
N VAL A 244 -9.35 9.16 6.82
CA VAL A 244 -9.13 9.96 8.04
C VAL A 244 -7.64 10.10 8.39
N TYR A 245 -6.83 9.08 8.15
CA TYR A 245 -5.46 9.04 8.65
C TYR A 245 -4.39 8.87 7.57
N ASP A 246 -4.72 8.34 6.39
CA ASP A 246 -3.70 8.12 5.36
C ASP A 246 -3.19 9.44 4.78
N ARG A 247 -1.92 9.74 5.07
CA ARG A 247 -1.28 10.97 4.62
C ARG A 247 -1.25 11.10 3.10
N GLY A 248 -1.08 9.98 2.39
CA GLY A 248 -1.05 9.94 0.93
C GLY A 248 -2.41 10.30 0.32
N THR A 249 -3.48 9.70 0.82
CA THR A 249 -4.87 9.99 0.41
C THR A 249 -5.23 11.44 0.70
N LEU A 250 -4.99 11.91 1.93
CA LEU A 250 -5.29 13.28 2.32
C LEU A 250 -4.52 14.30 1.47
N PHE A 251 -3.21 14.11 1.31
CA PHE A 251 -2.38 14.98 0.47
C PHE A 251 -2.87 14.97 -0.99
N GLY A 252 -3.13 13.79 -1.55
CA GLY A 252 -3.60 13.66 -2.92
C GLY A 252 -4.92 14.40 -3.18
N LEU A 253 -5.91 14.26 -2.30
CA LEU A 253 -7.20 14.93 -2.41
C LEU A 253 -7.06 16.46 -2.22
N GLN A 254 -6.25 16.91 -1.25
CA GLN A 254 -6.05 18.33 -0.96
C GLN A 254 -5.20 19.05 -2.01
N SER A 255 -4.30 18.35 -2.68
CA SER A 255 -3.43 18.92 -3.73
C SER A 255 -4.02 18.85 -5.15
N GLY A 256 -5.30 18.50 -5.28
CA GLY A 256 -5.96 18.36 -6.59
C GLY A 256 -5.46 17.17 -7.39
N GLY A 257 -5.06 16.09 -6.72
CA GLY A 257 -4.76 14.81 -7.33
C GLY A 257 -5.98 14.20 -8.02
N ARG A 258 -5.76 13.24 -8.93
CA ARG A 258 -6.85 12.57 -9.64
C ARG A 258 -7.67 11.72 -8.67
N THR A 259 -8.87 12.16 -8.35
CA THR A 259 -9.77 11.56 -7.35
C THR A 259 -10.03 10.09 -7.64
N GLU A 260 -10.32 9.71 -8.88
CA GLU A 260 -10.62 8.34 -9.28
C GLU A 260 -9.41 7.40 -9.03
N SER A 261 -8.20 7.89 -9.31
CA SER A 261 -6.96 7.12 -9.08
C SER A 261 -6.60 7.02 -7.59
N ILE A 262 -7.03 7.96 -6.76
CA ILE A 262 -6.86 7.93 -5.31
C ILE A 262 -7.89 6.99 -4.69
N LEU A 263 -9.16 7.16 -5.02
CA LEU A 263 -10.27 6.41 -4.43
C LEU A 263 -10.44 4.99 -4.99
N MET A 264 -9.69 4.61 -6.04
CA MET A 264 -9.63 3.22 -6.48
C MET A 264 -9.12 2.26 -5.38
N SER A 265 -8.41 2.79 -4.39
CA SER A 265 -7.92 2.04 -3.22
C SER A 265 -9.02 1.60 -2.25
N LEU A 266 -10.22 2.15 -2.38
CA LEU A 266 -11.33 1.82 -1.49
C LEU A 266 -12.08 0.56 -1.96
N PRO A 267 -12.58 -0.26 -1.03
CA PRO A 267 -13.40 -1.42 -1.38
C PRO A 267 -14.75 -1.01 -1.99
N PRO A 268 -15.35 -1.85 -2.86
CA PRO A 268 -16.59 -1.49 -3.56
C PRO A 268 -17.81 -1.50 -2.63
N VAL A 269 -17.79 -2.30 -1.56
CA VAL A 269 -18.89 -2.44 -0.59
C VAL A 269 -18.31 -2.46 0.82
N VAL A 270 -18.92 -1.67 1.70
CA VAL A 270 -18.62 -1.59 3.12
C VAL A 270 -19.90 -1.55 3.94
N HIS A 271 -19.83 -2.07 5.18
CA HIS A 271 -20.91 -1.94 6.14
C HIS A 271 -20.40 -1.29 7.42
N TRP A 272 -21.19 -0.38 7.99
CA TRP A 272 -21.03 0.09 9.35
C TRP A 272 -22.22 -0.39 10.19
N ARG A 273 -21.91 -0.86 11.41
CA ARG A 273 -22.90 -1.29 12.39
C ARG A 273 -22.75 -0.48 13.67
N TYR A 274 -23.86 -0.07 14.22
CA TYR A 274 -23.86 0.65 15.49
C TYR A 274 -23.60 -0.32 16.64
N ASP A 275 -22.57 -0.04 17.45
CA ASP A 275 -22.20 -0.76 18.69
C ASP A 275 -22.18 -2.29 18.54
N TRP A 276 -21.60 -2.76 17.42
CA TRP A 276 -21.51 -4.21 17.14
C TRP A 276 -20.11 -4.77 17.46
N ALA A 277 -20.10 -5.93 18.10
CA ALA A 277 -18.89 -6.72 18.31
C ALA A 277 -19.17 -8.19 17.93
N PRO A 278 -18.14 -8.95 17.50
CA PRO A 278 -18.30 -10.36 17.21
C PRO A 278 -18.58 -11.16 18.49
N GLN A 279 -19.35 -12.23 18.35
CA GLN A 279 -19.61 -13.11 19.48
C GLN A 279 -18.34 -13.84 19.93
N PRO A 280 -18.06 -13.93 21.24
CA PRO A 280 -16.92 -14.67 21.77
C PRO A 280 -16.87 -16.12 21.25
N GLY A 281 -15.65 -16.59 20.97
CA GLY A 281 -15.42 -17.95 20.47
C GLY A 281 -15.69 -18.16 18.98
N THR A 282 -16.08 -17.13 18.24
CA THR A 282 -16.27 -17.19 16.77
C THR A 282 -14.96 -16.89 16.03
N PRO A 283 -14.83 -17.32 14.76
CA PRO A 283 -13.68 -16.95 13.92
C PRO A 283 -13.54 -15.42 13.75
N GLU A 284 -14.66 -14.68 13.75
CA GLU A 284 -14.65 -13.22 13.72
C GLU A 284 -14.03 -12.61 14.98
N ALA A 285 -14.31 -13.20 16.15
CA ALA A 285 -13.72 -12.76 17.42
C ALA A 285 -12.20 -13.07 17.46
N ARG A 286 -11.78 -14.21 16.90
CA ARG A 286 -10.35 -14.56 16.77
C ARG A 286 -9.55 -13.56 15.97
N LEU A 287 -10.16 -12.89 14.98
CA LEU A 287 -9.47 -11.81 14.26
C LEU A 287 -8.95 -10.74 15.23
N TYR A 288 -9.78 -10.35 16.21
CA TYR A 288 -9.43 -9.30 17.17
C TYR A 288 -8.42 -9.78 18.23
N SER A 289 -8.59 -11.00 18.76
CA SER A 289 -7.73 -11.50 19.83
C SER A 289 -6.36 -11.97 19.36
N ASP A 290 -6.26 -12.54 18.15
CA ASP A 290 -5.08 -13.28 17.69
C ASP A 290 -4.31 -12.55 16.59
N PHE A 291 -4.97 -11.65 15.81
CA PHE A 291 -4.42 -11.04 14.62
C PHE A 291 -4.36 -9.52 14.66
N LEU A 292 -5.35 -8.84 15.24
CA LEU A 292 -5.34 -7.38 15.39
C LEU A 292 -4.65 -6.95 16.68
N VAL A 293 -3.51 -7.56 16.94
CA VAL A 293 -2.67 -7.32 18.11
C VAL A 293 -1.22 -7.12 17.65
N GLU A 294 -0.44 -6.39 18.43
CA GLU A 294 0.99 -6.30 18.18
C GLU A 294 1.62 -7.67 18.42
N LYS A 295 2.19 -8.26 17.38
CA LYS A 295 2.75 -9.62 17.43
C LYS A 295 3.95 -9.70 16.49
N ASP A 296 4.95 -10.42 16.93
CA ASP A 296 6.05 -10.86 16.09
C ASP A 296 5.64 -12.11 15.32
N TRP A 297 5.65 -12.06 14.01
CA TRP A 297 5.23 -13.15 13.13
C TRP A 297 6.39 -14.01 12.63
N VAL A 298 7.66 -13.52 12.75
CA VAL A 298 8.87 -14.18 12.21
C VAL A 298 10.13 -13.83 13.00
#